data_7b3f812d05ac296788354a8a71950dda
#
_entry.id   7b3f812d05ac296788354a8a71950dda
#
_cell.length_a   1.000
_cell.length_b   1.000
_cell.length_c   1.000
_cell.angle_alpha   90.00
_cell.angle_beta   90.00
_cell.angle_gamma   90.00
#
_symmetry.space_group_name_H-M   'P 1'
#
loop_
_entity.id
_entity.type
_entity.pdbx_description
1 polymer ?
#
loop_
_entity_poly.entity_id
_entity_poly.type
_entity_poly.pdbx_seq_one_letter_code
_entity_poly.pdbx_strand_id
1 'polypeptide(L)'
;MKQFDLLQTPLHDVNLIEASAGTGKTFTLAGLYLRLILEHQLNVDQILVVTYTRAATQELRDRLRKKLSDERKLILNEQPHRNEDLKRLDLAIQSFDEAAIYTIHSFCQQVLKDFAFESGSPFEMDLIGDDRELLLSVTDDFWRQNVVQADSDFSAYLLARKQTPESLLQSIRNLVAKPYLQIQSLPEVDAEAITEALNNAFWHVSQCWQKESEQITAFLHSGGLSKTSYKPEKVERLLVLLQLVFNEQSCPLAWDELLELATLEKAE
;
A
#
# COMPACT_ATOMS: atom_id res chain seq x y z
N MET A 1 6.88 14.73 -34.85
CA MET A 1 6.63 13.26 -34.87
C MET A 1 6.68 12.83 -36.32
N LYS A 2 7.35 11.71 -36.64
CA LYS A 2 7.31 11.12 -37.99
C LYS A 2 6.04 10.31 -38.12
N GLN A 3 5.44 10.30 -39.33
CA GLN A 3 4.33 9.41 -39.62
C GLN A 3 4.81 7.95 -39.48
N PHE A 4 4.05 7.11 -38.78
CA PHE A 4 4.40 5.74 -38.60
C PHE A 4 4.19 4.93 -39.89
N ASP A 5 5.22 4.20 -40.30
CA ASP A 5 5.17 3.24 -41.42
C ASP A 5 5.62 1.85 -40.89
N LEU A 6 4.71 0.88 -40.95
CA LEU A 6 4.95 -0.45 -40.45
C LEU A 6 6.14 -1.16 -41.13
N LEU A 7 6.35 -0.90 -42.44
CA LEU A 7 7.40 -1.57 -43.22
C LEU A 7 8.77 -0.90 -43.07
N GLN A 8 8.80 0.41 -42.72
CA GLN A 8 10.04 1.19 -42.65
C GLN A 8 10.50 1.44 -41.20
N THR A 9 9.65 1.16 -40.23
CA THR A 9 10.03 1.34 -38.83
C THR A 9 11.21 0.41 -38.47
N PRO A 10 12.30 0.95 -37.89
CA PRO A 10 13.43 0.15 -37.46
C PRO A 10 13.02 -0.82 -36.33
N LEU A 11 13.58 -2.02 -36.35
CA LEU A 11 13.29 -3.06 -35.33
C LEU A 11 14.42 -3.18 -34.28
N HIS A 12 15.28 -2.18 -34.19
CA HIS A 12 16.36 -2.08 -33.22
C HIS A 12 16.15 -0.87 -32.30
N ASP A 13 16.84 -0.83 -31.18
CA ASP A 13 16.77 0.22 -30.16
C ASP A 13 15.35 0.42 -29.58
N VAL A 14 15.08 1.59 -29.02
CA VAL A 14 13.79 1.92 -28.42
C VAL A 14 12.93 2.69 -29.44
N ASN A 15 11.78 2.15 -29.75
CA ASN A 15 10.81 2.77 -30.65
C ASN A 15 9.50 3.07 -29.86
N LEU A 16 9.09 4.34 -29.81
CA LEU A 16 7.82 4.76 -29.24
C LEU A 16 6.78 4.96 -30.34
N ILE A 17 5.70 4.19 -30.30
CA ILE A 17 4.58 4.28 -31.24
C ILE A 17 3.36 4.81 -30.49
N GLU A 18 2.98 6.05 -30.80
CA GLU A 18 1.79 6.66 -30.24
C GLU A 18 0.58 6.39 -31.14
N ALA A 19 -0.50 5.89 -30.54
CA ALA A 19 -1.72 5.56 -31.25
C ALA A 19 -2.95 5.75 -30.36
N SER A 20 -3.97 6.44 -30.85
CA SER A 20 -5.25 6.63 -30.17
C SER A 20 -6.08 5.31 -30.11
N ALA A 21 -7.17 5.29 -29.37
CA ALA A 21 -8.08 4.15 -29.37
C ALA A 21 -8.66 3.93 -30.80
N GLY A 22 -8.70 2.68 -31.25
CA GLY A 22 -9.25 2.33 -32.57
C GLY A 22 -8.31 2.58 -33.77
N THR A 23 -7.09 3.09 -33.59
CA THR A 23 -6.16 3.40 -34.68
C THR A 23 -5.32 2.20 -35.17
N GLY A 24 -5.64 1.00 -34.75
CA GLY A 24 -4.96 -0.21 -35.24
C GLY A 24 -3.70 -0.61 -34.46
N LYS A 25 -3.55 -0.25 -33.17
CA LYS A 25 -2.42 -0.64 -32.33
C LYS A 25 -2.12 -2.14 -32.39
N THR A 26 -3.14 -2.97 -32.23
CA THR A 26 -2.98 -4.43 -32.27
C THR A 26 -2.59 -4.95 -33.65
N PHE A 27 -3.09 -4.31 -34.72
CA PHE A 27 -2.68 -4.62 -36.08
C PHE A 27 -1.19 -4.29 -36.29
N THR A 28 -0.77 -3.11 -35.80
CA THR A 28 0.64 -2.69 -35.85
C THR A 28 1.54 -3.67 -35.10
N LEU A 29 1.17 -4.04 -33.87
CA LEU A 29 1.95 -5.02 -33.09
C LEU A 29 2.04 -6.38 -33.80
N ALA A 30 0.95 -6.85 -34.40
CA ALA A 30 0.98 -8.10 -35.16
C ALA A 30 1.88 -8.03 -36.41
N GLY A 31 1.91 -6.89 -37.07
CA GLY A 31 2.82 -6.65 -38.20
C GLY A 31 4.29 -6.58 -37.77
N LEU A 32 4.62 -5.91 -36.66
CA LEU A 32 5.96 -5.86 -36.11
C LEU A 32 6.44 -7.24 -35.65
N TYR A 33 5.57 -8.02 -34.99
CA TYR A 33 5.85 -9.38 -34.58
C TYR A 33 6.20 -10.28 -35.78
N LEU A 34 5.41 -10.19 -36.85
CA LEU A 34 5.69 -10.92 -38.11
C LEU A 34 7.06 -10.52 -38.71
N ARG A 35 7.38 -9.21 -38.71
CA ARG A 35 8.66 -8.72 -39.20
C ARG A 35 9.85 -9.25 -38.39
N LEU A 36 9.72 -9.31 -37.05
CA LEU A 36 10.74 -9.87 -36.17
C LEU A 36 11.03 -11.34 -36.52
N ILE A 37 9.99 -12.11 -36.82
CA ILE A 37 10.15 -13.54 -37.24
C ILE A 37 10.80 -13.64 -38.63
N LEU A 38 10.36 -12.87 -39.63
CA LEU A 38 10.81 -13.00 -41.01
C LEU A 38 12.14 -12.26 -41.26
N GLU A 39 12.30 -11.02 -40.78
CA GLU A 39 13.49 -10.19 -41.05
C GLU A 39 14.63 -10.47 -40.06
N HIS A 40 14.34 -10.62 -38.77
CA HIS A 40 15.35 -10.86 -37.72
C HIS A 40 15.50 -12.36 -37.40
N GLN A 41 14.67 -13.22 -37.99
CA GLN A 41 14.75 -14.67 -37.84
C GLN A 41 14.60 -15.16 -36.41
N LEU A 42 13.87 -14.41 -35.58
CA LEU A 42 13.61 -14.76 -34.18
C LEU A 42 12.54 -15.85 -34.09
N ASN A 43 12.70 -16.72 -33.10
CA ASN A 43 11.68 -17.69 -32.73
C ASN A 43 10.63 -17.02 -31.84
N VAL A 44 9.46 -17.66 -31.71
CA VAL A 44 8.32 -17.10 -30.93
C VAL A 44 8.61 -16.94 -29.44
N ASP A 45 9.46 -17.78 -28.86
CA ASP A 45 9.94 -17.75 -27.48
C ASP A 45 10.97 -16.60 -27.21
N GLN A 46 11.62 -16.13 -28.28
CA GLN A 46 12.60 -15.03 -28.21
C GLN A 46 11.97 -13.64 -28.31
N ILE A 47 10.66 -13.55 -28.57
CA ILE A 47 9.92 -12.29 -28.71
C ILE A 47 8.99 -12.11 -27.53
N LEU A 48 9.39 -11.28 -26.57
CA LEU A 48 8.53 -10.96 -25.44
C LEU A 48 7.46 -9.93 -25.83
N VAL A 49 6.20 -10.29 -25.60
CA VAL A 49 5.05 -9.42 -25.77
C VAL A 49 4.34 -9.27 -24.43
N VAL A 50 4.17 -8.02 -23.97
CA VAL A 50 3.57 -7.74 -22.67
C VAL A 50 2.33 -6.87 -22.83
N THR A 51 1.27 -7.22 -22.11
CA THR A 51 0.02 -6.47 -22.06
C THR A 51 -0.36 -6.14 -20.61
N TYR A 52 -1.38 -5.32 -20.44
CA TYR A 52 -1.86 -4.93 -19.11
C TYR A 52 -2.88 -5.92 -18.53
N THR A 53 -3.78 -6.48 -19.36
CA THR A 53 -4.87 -7.34 -18.88
C THR A 53 -4.81 -8.75 -19.51
N ARG A 54 -5.34 -9.74 -18.79
CA ARG A 54 -5.47 -11.11 -19.30
C ARG A 54 -6.30 -11.19 -20.58
N ALA A 55 -7.39 -10.41 -20.66
CA ALA A 55 -8.24 -10.35 -21.84
C ALA A 55 -7.49 -9.83 -23.07
N ALA A 56 -6.71 -8.74 -22.91
CA ALA A 56 -5.86 -8.21 -23.96
C ALA A 56 -4.75 -9.17 -24.38
N THR A 57 -4.17 -9.93 -23.43
CA THR A 57 -3.18 -10.97 -23.72
C THR A 57 -3.77 -12.05 -24.63
N GLN A 58 -4.96 -12.55 -24.28
CA GLN A 58 -5.63 -13.59 -25.06
C GLN A 58 -6.01 -13.10 -26.47
N GLU A 59 -6.62 -11.92 -26.55
CA GLU A 59 -6.96 -11.31 -27.83
C GLU A 59 -5.72 -11.11 -28.72
N LEU A 60 -4.62 -10.62 -28.13
CA LEU A 60 -3.39 -10.42 -28.88
C LEU A 60 -2.78 -11.73 -29.34
N ARG A 61 -2.78 -12.78 -28.51
CA ARG A 61 -2.33 -14.13 -28.85
C ARG A 61 -3.10 -14.67 -30.07
N ASP A 62 -4.41 -14.56 -30.07
CA ASP A 62 -5.25 -15.02 -31.19
C ASP A 62 -4.97 -14.23 -32.48
N ARG A 63 -4.81 -12.92 -32.36
CA ARG A 63 -4.49 -12.04 -33.51
C ARG A 63 -3.10 -12.31 -34.09
N LEU A 64 -2.09 -12.56 -33.26
CA LEU A 64 -0.74 -12.89 -33.69
C LEU A 64 -0.74 -14.23 -34.43
N ARG A 65 -1.35 -15.27 -33.86
CA ARG A 65 -1.47 -16.59 -34.50
C ARG A 65 -2.18 -16.49 -35.86
N LYS A 66 -3.27 -15.74 -35.90
CA LYS A 66 -4.01 -15.50 -37.14
C LYS A 66 -3.14 -14.77 -38.18
N LYS A 67 -2.41 -13.72 -37.77
CA LYS A 67 -1.53 -12.99 -38.70
C LYS A 67 -0.46 -13.87 -39.31
N LEU A 68 0.19 -14.74 -38.52
CA LEU A 68 1.17 -15.72 -39.03
C LEU A 68 0.54 -16.68 -40.04
N SER A 69 -0.64 -17.19 -39.73
CA SER A 69 -1.37 -18.14 -40.60
C SER A 69 -1.82 -17.49 -41.91
N ASP A 70 -2.30 -16.27 -41.86
CA ASP A 70 -2.74 -15.50 -43.03
C ASP A 70 -1.56 -15.15 -43.94
N GLU A 71 -0.43 -14.71 -43.36
CA GLU A 71 0.80 -14.43 -44.13
C GLU A 71 1.37 -15.69 -44.80
N ARG A 72 1.37 -16.80 -44.08
CA ARG A 72 1.78 -18.10 -44.65
C ARG A 72 0.94 -18.48 -45.87
N LYS A 73 -0.38 -18.30 -45.79
CA LYS A 73 -1.28 -18.57 -46.93
C LYS A 73 -1.00 -17.64 -48.12
N LEU A 74 -0.76 -16.36 -47.83
CA LEU A 74 -0.44 -15.34 -48.83
C LEU A 74 0.85 -15.71 -49.58
N ILE A 75 1.93 -16.01 -48.86
CA ILE A 75 3.21 -16.41 -49.47
C ILE A 75 3.08 -17.70 -50.29
N LEU A 76 2.35 -18.68 -49.75
CA LEU A 76 2.14 -19.94 -50.46
C LEU A 76 1.41 -19.77 -51.81
N ASN A 77 0.43 -18.86 -51.85
CA ASN A 77 -0.38 -18.63 -53.05
C ASN A 77 0.29 -17.70 -54.07
N GLU A 78 0.92 -16.62 -53.60
CA GLU A 78 1.42 -15.53 -54.46
C GLU A 78 2.93 -15.56 -54.69
N GLN A 79 3.71 -16.09 -53.74
CA GLN A 79 5.19 -16.08 -53.79
C GLN A 79 5.79 -17.46 -53.32
N PRO A 80 5.43 -18.56 -53.95
CA PRO A 80 5.85 -19.91 -53.50
C PRO A 80 7.37 -20.12 -53.50
N HIS A 81 8.14 -19.27 -54.14
CA HIS A 81 9.59 -19.29 -54.15
C HIS A 81 10.25 -18.84 -52.84
N ARG A 82 9.51 -18.21 -51.93
CA ARG A 82 9.98 -17.76 -50.58
C ARG A 82 9.98 -18.96 -49.60
N ASN A 83 10.65 -20.03 -49.92
CA ASN A 83 10.67 -21.30 -49.17
C ASN A 83 11.19 -21.11 -47.74
N GLU A 84 12.18 -20.23 -47.52
CA GLU A 84 12.73 -19.99 -46.20
C GLU A 84 11.71 -19.30 -45.28
N ASP A 85 10.96 -18.34 -45.80
CA ASP A 85 9.91 -17.66 -45.04
C ASP A 85 8.77 -18.59 -44.71
N LEU A 86 8.38 -19.47 -45.61
CA LEU A 86 7.38 -20.51 -45.35
C LEU A 86 7.82 -21.45 -44.25
N LYS A 87 9.06 -21.95 -44.25
CA LYS A 87 9.60 -22.78 -43.18
C LYS A 87 9.57 -22.08 -41.82
N ARG A 88 9.95 -20.79 -41.78
CA ARG A 88 9.92 -19.99 -40.55
C ARG A 88 8.52 -19.79 -40.01
N LEU A 89 7.56 -19.51 -40.88
CA LEU A 89 6.16 -19.36 -40.48
C LEU A 89 5.56 -20.69 -40.03
N ASP A 90 5.92 -21.82 -40.69
CA ASP A 90 5.50 -23.14 -40.26
C ASP A 90 6.04 -23.47 -38.86
N LEU A 91 7.32 -23.21 -38.61
CA LEU A 91 7.92 -23.37 -37.27
C LEU A 91 7.25 -22.48 -36.24
N ALA A 92 7.09 -21.19 -36.55
CA ALA A 92 6.45 -20.22 -35.63
C ALA A 92 5.01 -20.59 -35.29
N ILE A 93 4.24 -21.15 -36.24
CA ILE A 93 2.86 -21.58 -35.99
C ILE A 93 2.84 -22.88 -35.16
N GLN A 94 3.76 -23.81 -35.39
CA GLN A 94 3.87 -25.07 -34.65
C GLN A 94 4.28 -24.86 -33.20
N SER A 95 5.26 -23.96 -32.96
CA SER A 95 5.76 -23.64 -31.61
C SER A 95 5.04 -22.47 -30.96
N PHE A 96 3.91 -22.00 -31.51
CA PHE A 96 3.23 -20.79 -31.04
C PHE A 96 2.75 -20.85 -29.58
N ASP A 97 2.53 -22.05 -29.07
CA ASP A 97 2.13 -22.24 -27.67
C ASP A 97 3.27 -21.90 -26.68
N GLU A 98 4.52 -21.90 -27.15
CA GLU A 98 5.71 -21.47 -26.41
C GLU A 98 5.94 -19.95 -26.48
N ALA A 99 5.11 -19.21 -27.22
CA ALA A 99 5.27 -17.77 -27.41
C ALA A 99 5.20 -17.00 -26.08
N ALA A 100 6.20 -16.15 -25.84
CA ALA A 100 6.34 -15.36 -24.62
C ALA A 100 5.39 -14.17 -24.62
N ILE A 101 4.09 -14.42 -24.49
CA ILE A 101 3.01 -13.43 -24.50
C ILE A 101 2.34 -13.41 -23.13
N TYR A 102 2.56 -12.37 -22.33
CA TYR A 102 2.19 -12.29 -20.93
C TYR A 102 1.47 -11.00 -20.57
N THR A 103 0.80 -11.00 -19.42
CA THR A 103 0.58 -9.72 -18.69
C THR A 103 1.87 -9.33 -17.99
N ILE A 104 2.01 -8.03 -17.62
CA ILE A 104 3.17 -7.55 -16.84
C ILE A 104 3.38 -8.42 -15.59
N HIS A 105 2.32 -8.67 -14.82
CA HIS A 105 2.40 -9.49 -13.60
C HIS A 105 2.79 -10.96 -13.87
N SER A 106 2.21 -11.57 -14.91
CA SER A 106 2.56 -12.95 -15.27
C SER A 106 4.01 -13.07 -15.75
N PHE A 107 4.52 -12.06 -16.46
CA PHE A 107 5.93 -12.01 -16.86
C PHE A 107 6.85 -11.89 -15.64
N CYS A 108 6.56 -10.97 -14.72
CA CYS A 108 7.35 -10.82 -13.48
C CYS A 108 7.35 -12.14 -12.67
N GLN A 109 6.20 -12.80 -12.57
CA GLN A 109 6.11 -14.10 -11.90
C GLN A 109 6.95 -15.18 -12.59
N GLN A 110 6.91 -15.23 -13.92
CA GLN A 110 7.72 -16.17 -14.69
C GLN A 110 9.22 -15.93 -14.47
N VAL A 111 9.65 -14.67 -14.53
CA VAL A 111 11.06 -14.30 -14.28
C VAL A 111 11.49 -14.69 -12.86
N LEU A 112 10.67 -14.41 -11.85
CA LEU A 112 10.97 -14.79 -10.46
C LEU A 112 11.06 -16.32 -10.30
N LYS A 113 10.27 -17.08 -11.04
CA LYS A 113 10.32 -18.54 -11.03
C LYS A 113 11.58 -19.07 -11.74
N ASP A 114 11.91 -18.53 -12.91
CA ASP A 114 13.06 -18.95 -13.71
C ASP A 114 14.39 -18.63 -12.99
N PHE A 115 14.42 -17.52 -12.23
CA PHE A 115 15.57 -17.06 -11.46
C PHE A 115 15.35 -17.18 -9.94
N ALA A 116 14.65 -18.24 -9.50
CA ALA A 116 14.30 -18.42 -8.09
C ALA A 116 15.53 -18.49 -7.18
N PHE A 117 16.61 -19.13 -7.61
CA PHE A 117 17.86 -19.21 -6.83
C PHE A 117 18.53 -17.86 -6.67
N GLU A 118 18.64 -17.07 -7.74
CA GLU A 118 19.29 -15.78 -7.75
C GLU A 118 18.48 -14.73 -6.96
N SER A 119 17.16 -14.83 -7.03
CA SER A 119 16.26 -13.91 -6.31
C SER A 119 15.99 -14.31 -4.86
N GLY A 120 16.39 -15.53 -4.45
CA GLY A 120 16.04 -16.08 -3.14
C GLY A 120 14.53 -16.34 -2.96
N SER A 121 13.80 -16.43 -4.07
CA SER A 121 12.36 -16.65 -4.07
C SER A 121 12.01 -18.13 -3.96
N PRO A 122 10.88 -18.50 -3.34
CA PRO A 122 10.38 -19.89 -3.39
C PRO A 122 10.05 -20.30 -4.82
N PHE A 123 10.22 -21.59 -5.15
CA PHE A 123 9.85 -22.14 -6.45
C PHE A 123 8.35 -22.09 -6.73
N GLU A 124 7.56 -22.28 -5.68
CA GLU A 124 6.11 -22.21 -5.74
C GLU A 124 5.66 -20.95 -5.01
N MET A 125 5.07 -20.03 -5.75
CA MET A 125 4.50 -18.80 -5.23
C MET A 125 3.09 -18.63 -5.77
N ASP A 126 2.14 -18.48 -4.87
CA ASP A 126 0.78 -18.11 -5.23
C ASP A 126 0.63 -16.58 -5.19
N LEU A 127 0.06 -16.02 -6.25
CA LEU A 127 -0.34 -14.62 -6.27
C LEU A 127 -1.65 -14.46 -5.50
N ILE A 128 -1.56 -13.86 -4.33
CA ILE A 128 -2.75 -13.46 -3.57
C ILE A 128 -3.28 -12.14 -4.12
N GLY A 129 -4.59 -12.10 -4.38
CA GLY A 129 -5.25 -10.91 -4.92
C GLY A 129 -5.47 -9.81 -3.89
N ASP A 130 -5.47 -10.15 -2.59
CA ASP A 130 -5.64 -9.24 -1.46
C ASP A 130 -4.68 -9.65 -0.33
N ASP A 131 -3.86 -8.71 0.11
CA ASP A 131 -2.89 -8.87 1.19
C ASP A 131 -3.47 -8.51 2.58
N ARG A 132 -4.74 -8.16 2.66
CA ARG A 132 -5.39 -7.63 3.86
C ARG A 132 -5.31 -8.59 5.04
N GLU A 133 -5.61 -9.87 4.82
CA GLU A 133 -5.58 -10.88 5.88
C GLU A 133 -4.15 -11.08 6.42
N LEU A 134 -3.16 -11.09 5.52
CA LEU A 134 -1.75 -11.18 5.90
C LEU A 134 -1.32 -9.97 6.72
N LEU A 135 -1.63 -8.76 6.25
CA LEU A 135 -1.31 -7.51 6.95
C LEU A 135 -1.99 -7.46 8.32
N LEU A 136 -3.23 -7.89 8.43
CA LEU A 136 -3.94 -7.95 9.71
C LEU A 136 -3.27 -8.95 10.66
N SER A 137 -2.92 -10.14 10.19
CA SER A 137 -2.20 -11.13 10.99
C SER A 137 -0.87 -10.61 11.53
N VAL A 138 -0.08 -9.94 10.68
CA VAL A 138 1.19 -9.31 11.10
C VAL A 138 0.94 -8.20 12.13
N THR A 139 -0.13 -7.41 11.94
CA THR A 139 -0.48 -6.33 12.88
C THR A 139 -0.95 -6.89 14.22
N ASP A 140 -1.69 -8.00 14.23
CA ASP A 140 -2.11 -8.70 15.46
C ASP A 140 -0.90 -9.26 16.23
N ASP A 141 0.06 -9.84 15.52
CA ASP A 141 1.29 -10.33 16.15
C ASP A 141 2.13 -9.18 16.72
N PHE A 142 2.26 -8.08 15.99
CA PHE A 142 2.91 -6.87 16.50
C PHE A 142 2.21 -6.35 17.76
N TRP A 143 0.88 -6.29 17.74
CA TRP A 143 0.08 -5.83 18.89
C TRP A 143 0.29 -6.70 20.12
N ARG A 144 0.26 -8.03 19.97
CA ARG A 144 0.51 -8.96 21.07
C ARG A 144 1.91 -8.80 21.66
N GLN A 145 2.92 -8.61 20.82
CA GLN A 145 4.31 -8.52 21.27
C GLN A 145 4.65 -7.15 21.89
N ASN A 146 4.09 -6.07 21.36
CA ASN A 146 4.53 -4.73 21.73
C ASN A 146 3.51 -3.93 22.56
N VAL A 147 2.23 -4.27 22.49
CA VAL A 147 1.19 -3.57 23.23
C VAL A 147 0.72 -4.37 24.43
N VAL A 148 0.39 -5.66 24.26
CA VAL A 148 -0.10 -6.49 25.38
C VAL A 148 1.00 -6.77 26.41
N GLN A 149 2.26 -6.81 25.99
CA GLN A 149 3.41 -7.04 26.88
C GLN A 149 4.03 -5.72 27.39
N ALA A 150 3.53 -4.58 26.95
CA ALA A 150 4.00 -3.28 27.39
C ALA A 150 3.52 -2.97 28.82
N ASP A 151 4.00 -1.84 29.34
CA ASP A 151 3.55 -1.29 30.60
C ASP A 151 2.01 -1.12 30.64
N SER A 152 1.43 -1.33 31.82
CA SER A 152 -0.02 -1.20 32.06
C SER A 152 -0.56 0.16 31.64
N ASP A 153 0.21 1.22 31.90
CA ASP A 153 -0.19 2.61 31.61
C ASP A 153 -0.26 2.87 30.10
N PHE A 154 0.71 2.35 29.33
CA PHE A 154 0.69 2.46 27.87
C PHE A 154 -0.48 1.66 27.28
N SER A 155 -0.72 0.46 27.78
CA SER A 155 -1.86 -0.37 27.34
C SER A 155 -3.19 0.29 27.64
N ALA A 156 -3.35 0.86 28.86
CA ALA A 156 -4.53 1.63 29.25
C ALA A 156 -4.73 2.87 28.39
N TYR A 157 -3.66 3.60 28.08
CA TYR A 157 -3.71 4.78 27.19
C TYR A 157 -4.25 4.41 25.81
N LEU A 158 -3.75 3.33 25.19
CA LEU A 158 -4.21 2.89 23.87
C LEU A 158 -5.68 2.44 23.90
N LEU A 159 -6.10 1.73 24.95
CA LEU A 159 -7.50 1.31 25.15
C LEU A 159 -8.43 2.52 25.31
N ALA A 160 -8.06 3.51 26.14
CA ALA A 160 -8.81 4.75 26.31
C ALA A 160 -8.99 5.49 24.98
N ARG A 161 -8.00 5.45 24.11
CA ARG A 161 -8.09 5.98 22.75
C ARG A 161 -8.79 5.06 21.75
N LYS A 162 -9.32 3.93 22.18
CA LYS A 162 -9.98 2.93 21.35
C LYS A 162 -9.09 2.46 20.18
N GLN A 163 -7.78 2.40 20.43
CA GLN A 163 -6.86 1.87 19.44
C GLN A 163 -7.00 0.34 19.38
N THR A 164 -7.03 -0.18 18.17
CA THR A 164 -7.11 -1.62 17.87
C THR A 164 -6.07 -1.98 16.80
N PRO A 165 -5.72 -3.26 16.63
CA PRO A 165 -4.87 -3.69 15.52
C PRO A 165 -5.36 -3.19 14.16
N GLU A 166 -6.68 -3.22 13.91
CA GLU A 166 -7.26 -2.75 12.67
C GLU A 166 -7.09 -1.23 12.48
N SER A 167 -7.26 -0.44 13.57
CA SER A 167 -7.05 1.02 13.50
C SER A 167 -5.58 1.36 13.22
N LEU A 168 -4.66 0.59 13.80
CA LEU A 168 -3.24 0.71 13.54
C LEU A 168 -2.92 0.38 12.09
N LEU A 169 -3.40 -0.75 11.57
CA LEU A 169 -3.24 -1.13 10.18
C LEU A 169 -3.79 -0.06 9.23
N GLN A 170 -4.97 0.48 9.52
CA GLN A 170 -5.58 1.53 8.71
C GLN A 170 -4.70 2.79 8.63
N SER A 171 -4.04 3.14 9.74
CA SER A 171 -3.15 4.31 9.80
C SER A 171 -1.90 4.17 8.92
N ILE A 172 -1.34 2.95 8.80
CA ILE A 172 -0.10 2.68 8.07
C ILE A 172 -0.32 2.09 6.67
N ARG A 173 -1.53 1.64 6.32
CA ARG A 173 -1.82 0.91 5.07
C ARG A 173 -1.33 1.63 3.82
N ASN A 174 -1.51 2.94 3.77
CA ASN A 174 -1.06 3.77 2.64
C ASN A 174 0.47 3.89 2.53
N LEU A 175 1.20 3.50 3.56
CA LEU A 175 2.66 3.58 3.65
C LEU A 175 3.32 2.24 3.29
N VAL A 176 2.68 1.11 3.64
CA VAL A 176 3.20 -0.25 3.43
C VAL A 176 3.55 -0.51 1.95
N ALA A 177 2.74 -0.01 1.02
CA ALA A 177 2.96 -0.18 -0.42
C ALA A 177 4.05 0.74 -1.01
N LYS A 178 4.76 1.51 -0.17
CA LYS A 178 5.74 2.52 -0.61
C LYS A 178 7.13 2.22 -0.07
N PRO A 179 7.86 1.23 -0.61
CA PRO A 179 9.17 0.80 -0.09
C PRO A 179 10.26 1.88 -0.19
N TYR A 180 10.01 2.96 -0.93
CA TYR A 180 10.93 4.09 -1.07
C TYR A 180 10.82 5.12 0.07
N LEU A 181 9.84 4.98 0.98
CA LEU A 181 9.73 5.89 2.12
C LEU A 181 10.84 5.63 3.13
N GLN A 182 11.47 6.72 3.53
CA GLN A 182 12.44 6.69 4.64
C GLN A 182 11.69 6.98 5.95
N ILE A 183 11.76 6.04 6.87
CA ILE A 183 11.20 6.21 8.21
C ILE A 183 12.23 6.95 9.04
N GLN A 184 11.89 8.14 9.49
CA GLN A 184 12.69 8.86 10.47
C GLN A 184 12.33 8.35 11.86
N SER A 185 13.33 7.86 12.60
CA SER A 185 13.15 7.56 14.02
C SER A 185 12.86 8.85 14.78
N LEU A 186 11.90 8.79 15.68
CA LEU A 186 11.71 9.86 16.64
C LEU A 186 12.97 9.98 17.52
N PRO A 187 13.31 11.19 17.98
CA PRO A 187 14.39 11.35 18.96
C PRO A 187 14.09 10.49 20.19
N GLU A 188 15.14 9.93 20.77
CA GLU A 188 15.02 9.22 22.06
C GLU A 188 14.41 10.17 23.09
N VAL A 189 13.35 9.70 23.70
CA VAL A 189 12.64 10.46 24.75
C VAL A 189 13.18 9.99 26.09
N ASP A 190 13.68 10.90 26.88
CA ASP A 190 14.08 10.63 28.25
C ASP A 190 12.81 10.44 29.12
N ALA A 191 12.42 9.18 29.30
CA ALA A 191 11.24 8.81 30.07
C ALA A 191 11.35 9.21 31.54
N GLU A 192 12.57 9.19 32.12
CA GLU A 192 12.81 9.59 33.51
C GLU A 192 12.59 11.09 33.68
N ALA A 193 13.14 11.91 32.78
CA ALA A 193 12.94 13.36 32.81
C ALA A 193 11.46 13.75 32.62
N ILE A 194 10.72 13.05 31.77
CA ILE A 194 9.27 13.29 31.60
C ILE A 194 8.49 12.91 32.85
N THR A 195 8.80 11.76 33.45
CA THR A 195 8.15 11.30 34.69
C THR A 195 8.43 12.27 35.84
N GLU A 196 9.64 12.75 35.95
CA GLU A 196 10.00 13.77 36.95
C GLU A 196 9.26 15.08 36.71
N ALA A 197 9.20 15.55 35.46
CA ALA A 197 8.46 16.76 35.10
C ALA A 197 6.96 16.62 35.39
N LEU A 198 6.36 15.44 35.10
CA LEU A 198 4.97 15.14 35.42
C LEU A 198 4.71 15.18 36.92
N ASN A 199 5.56 14.52 37.70
CA ASN A 199 5.43 14.49 39.15
C ASN A 199 5.56 15.90 39.77
N ASN A 200 6.51 16.69 39.28
CA ASN A 200 6.70 18.08 39.73
C ASN A 200 5.48 18.94 39.38
N ALA A 201 4.92 18.81 38.19
CA ALA A 201 3.70 19.51 37.78
C ALA A 201 2.50 19.08 38.65
N PHE A 202 2.34 17.78 38.89
CA PHE A 202 1.29 17.24 39.74
C PHE A 202 1.38 17.78 41.17
N TRP A 203 2.58 17.75 41.75
CA TRP A 203 2.83 18.32 43.10
C TRP A 203 2.47 19.80 43.18
N HIS A 204 2.82 20.59 42.17
CA HIS A 204 2.52 21.99 42.11
C HIS A 204 1.00 22.22 42.07
N VAL A 205 0.27 21.53 41.21
CA VAL A 205 -1.19 21.64 41.10
C VAL A 205 -1.88 21.15 42.37
N SER A 206 -1.39 20.04 42.97
CA SER A 206 -1.89 19.52 44.23
C SER A 206 -1.80 20.58 45.39
N GLN A 207 -0.68 21.27 45.49
CA GLN A 207 -0.51 22.33 46.48
C GLN A 207 -1.47 23.51 46.21
N CYS A 208 -1.67 23.89 44.97
CA CYS A 208 -2.65 24.94 44.61
C CYS A 208 -4.06 24.48 44.97
N TRP A 209 -4.42 23.23 44.68
CA TRP A 209 -5.74 22.71 45.03
C TRP A 209 -5.98 22.69 46.55
N GLN A 210 -5.03 22.18 47.32
CA GLN A 210 -5.16 22.20 48.79
C GLN A 210 -5.37 23.59 49.39
N LYS A 211 -4.81 24.59 48.71
CA LYS A 211 -4.85 25.99 49.21
C LYS A 211 -6.09 26.75 48.77
N GLU A 212 -6.62 26.45 47.58
CA GLU A 212 -7.64 27.23 46.90
C GLU A 212 -8.91 26.44 46.54
N SER A 213 -9.01 25.17 46.94
CA SER A 213 -10.13 24.28 46.57
C SER A 213 -11.51 24.85 46.96
N GLU A 214 -11.62 25.48 48.11
CA GLU A 214 -12.89 26.10 48.54
C GLU A 214 -13.29 27.28 47.63
N GLN A 215 -12.32 28.10 47.22
CA GLN A 215 -12.57 29.25 46.33
C GLN A 215 -12.90 28.79 44.93
N ILE A 216 -12.17 27.76 44.42
CA ILE A 216 -12.41 27.16 43.11
C ILE A 216 -13.81 26.54 43.08
N THR A 217 -14.18 25.78 44.11
CA THR A 217 -15.52 25.18 44.23
C THR A 217 -16.61 26.23 44.23
N ALA A 218 -16.45 27.29 45.04
CA ALA A 218 -17.40 28.39 45.10
C ALA A 218 -17.52 29.10 43.74
N PHE A 219 -16.41 29.32 43.05
CA PHE A 219 -16.41 29.93 41.73
C PHE A 219 -17.15 29.08 40.68
N LEU A 220 -16.88 27.77 40.65
CA LEU A 220 -17.54 26.82 39.73
C LEU A 220 -19.05 26.74 39.94
N HIS A 221 -19.53 26.95 41.21
CA HIS A 221 -20.96 27.01 41.54
C HIS A 221 -21.58 28.40 41.37
N SER A 222 -20.78 29.46 41.20
CA SER A 222 -21.28 30.86 41.18
C SER A 222 -22.17 31.21 39.99
N GLY A 223 -22.31 30.33 39.00
CA GLY A 223 -23.18 30.54 37.84
C GLY A 223 -22.66 31.53 36.79
N GLY A 224 -21.41 32.00 36.95
CA GLY A 224 -20.75 32.90 35.98
C GLY A 224 -20.24 32.19 34.72
N LEU A 225 -20.24 30.86 34.71
CA LEU A 225 -19.74 30.04 33.62
C LEU A 225 -20.82 29.72 32.57
N SER A 226 -20.41 29.46 31.34
CA SER A 226 -21.31 29.07 30.26
C SER A 226 -22.12 27.80 30.64
N LYS A 227 -23.44 27.93 30.73
CA LYS A 227 -24.35 26.82 31.08
C LYS A 227 -24.37 25.67 30.06
N THR A 228 -23.88 25.89 28.88
CA THR A 228 -23.76 24.84 27.84
C THR A 228 -22.52 23.99 28.03
N SER A 229 -21.40 24.57 28.41
CA SER A 229 -20.13 23.90 28.61
C SER A 229 -19.96 23.36 30.03
N TYR A 230 -20.46 24.08 31.04
CA TYR A 230 -20.36 23.75 32.47
C TYR A 230 -21.74 23.43 33.05
N LYS A 231 -22.31 22.29 32.63
CA LYS A 231 -23.54 21.78 33.23
C LYS A 231 -23.29 21.40 34.69
N PRO A 232 -24.26 21.62 35.61
CA PRO A 232 -24.09 21.29 37.04
C PRO A 232 -23.58 19.87 37.29
N GLU A 233 -24.10 18.86 36.56
CA GLU A 233 -23.68 17.46 36.66
C GLU A 233 -22.20 17.25 36.27
N LYS A 234 -21.73 18.02 35.28
CA LYS A 234 -20.33 17.97 34.81
C LYS A 234 -19.39 18.63 35.83
N VAL A 235 -19.82 19.71 36.45
CA VAL A 235 -19.06 20.44 37.50
C VAL A 235 -18.94 19.58 38.74
N GLU A 236 -20.00 18.93 39.19
CA GLU A 236 -19.96 18.00 40.32
C GLU A 236 -19.03 16.83 40.09
N ARG A 237 -19.12 16.22 38.92
CA ARG A 237 -18.23 15.11 38.55
C ARG A 237 -16.77 15.56 38.52
N LEU A 238 -16.48 16.74 37.96
CA LEU A 238 -15.16 17.34 37.93
C LEU A 238 -14.60 17.52 39.33
N LEU A 239 -15.41 18.10 40.25
CA LEU A 239 -14.99 18.33 41.63
C LEU A 239 -14.71 17.07 42.38
N VAL A 240 -15.50 16.03 42.16
CA VAL A 240 -15.25 14.69 42.73
C VAL A 240 -13.94 14.12 42.22
N LEU A 241 -13.68 14.20 40.90
CA LEU A 241 -12.43 13.75 40.30
C LEU A 241 -11.22 14.52 40.85
N LEU A 242 -11.30 15.83 40.92
CA LEU A 242 -10.23 16.68 41.47
C LEU A 242 -9.94 16.35 42.94
N GLN A 243 -10.98 16.10 43.74
CA GLN A 243 -10.81 15.68 45.12
C GLN A 243 -10.14 14.30 45.25
N LEU A 244 -10.56 13.34 44.46
CA LEU A 244 -9.95 12.00 44.45
C LEU A 244 -8.49 12.07 44.07
N VAL A 245 -8.18 12.75 42.95
CA VAL A 245 -6.85 12.87 42.38
C VAL A 245 -5.86 13.55 43.34
N PHE A 246 -6.24 14.68 43.93
CA PHE A 246 -5.30 15.50 44.72
C PHE A 246 -5.26 15.12 46.20
N ASN A 247 -6.05 14.14 46.64
CA ASN A 247 -5.89 13.54 47.98
C ASN A 247 -4.83 12.43 48.04
N GLU A 248 -4.31 11.99 46.88
CA GLU A 248 -3.28 10.97 46.82
C GLU A 248 -1.86 11.54 46.72
N GLN A 249 -0.85 10.75 47.14
CA GLN A 249 0.55 11.23 47.20
C GLN A 249 1.30 11.13 45.87
N SER A 250 0.72 10.52 44.85
CA SER A 250 1.27 10.36 43.50
C SER A 250 0.19 10.62 42.46
N CYS A 251 0.57 10.93 41.24
CA CYS A 251 -0.39 11.11 40.15
C CYS A 251 -1.13 9.78 39.84
N PRO A 252 -2.37 9.58 40.35
CA PRO A 252 -3.06 8.30 40.23
C PRO A 252 -3.97 8.24 39.00
N LEU A 253 -3.87 9.26 38.12
CA LEU A 253 -4.83 9.43 37.05
C LEU A 253 -4.78 8.29 36.05
N ALA A 254 -5.86 7.55 35.99
CA ALA A 254 -6.16 6.74 34.83
C ALA A 254 -6.24 7.65 33.59
N TRP A 255 -5.75 7.19 32.47
CA TRP A 255 -5.72 7.94 31.20
C TRP A 255 -7.09 8.44 30.77
N ASP A 256 -8.16 7.74 31.14
CA ASP A 256 -9.55 8.13 30.89
C ASP A 256 -9.93 9.43 31.61
N GLU A 257 -9.50 9.56 32.84
CA GLU A 257 -9.75 10.71 33.70
C GLU A 257 -8.95 11.93 33.24
N LEU A 258 -7.68 11.73 32.84
CA LEU A 258 -6.86 12.78 32.21
C LEU A 258 -7.48 13.29 30.90
N LEU A 259 -7.99 12.40 30.07
CA LEU A 259 -8.66 12.77 28.81
C LEU A 259 -9.97 13.52 29.08
N GLU A 260 -10.71 13.15 30.12
CA GLU A 260 -11.93 13.87 30.53
C GLU A 260 -11.61 15.30 31.03
N LEU A 261 -10.55 15.45 31.83
CA LEU A 261 -10.04 16.75 32.24
C LEU A 261 -9.55 17.62 31.07
N ALA A 262 -8.82 17.03 30.13
CA ALA A 262 -8.33 17.72 28.93
C ALA A 262 -9.44 18.21 27.99
N THR A 263 -10.65 17.62 28.06
CA THR A 263 -11.81 18.11 27.27
C THR A 263 -12.39 19.44 27.76
N LEU A 264 -12.00 19.88 28.96
CA LEU A 264 -12.43 21.17 29.49
C LEU A 264 -11.71 22.36 28.84
N GLU A 265 -10.52 22.14 28.28
CA GLU A 265 -9.72 23.16 27.59
C GLU A 265 -10.33 23.61 26.25
N LYS A 266 -11.28 22.88 25.70
CA LYS A 266 -11.97 23.18 24.42
C LYS A 266 -13.25 23.99 24.58
N ALA A 267 -13.50 24.55 25.76
CA ALA A 267 -14.76 25.22 26.07
C ALA A 267 -14.66 26.76 26.02
N GLU A 268 -13.60 27.33 25.40
CA GLU A 268 -13.52 28.77 25.05
C GLU A 268 -14.18 29.07 23.71
#